data_7cfe32c5f91fbeec3ddd1e13c598a0f2
#
_entry.id   7cfe32c5f91fbeec3ddd1e13c598a0f2
#
_cell.length_a   1.000
_cell.length_b   1.000
_cell.length_c   1.000
_cell.angle_alpha   90.00
_cell.angle_beta   90.00
_cell.angle_gamma   90.00
#
_symmetry.space_group_name_H-M   'P 1'
#
loop_
_entity.id
_entity.type
_entity.pdbx_description
1 polymer ?
#
loop_
_entity_poly.entity_id
_entity_poly.type
_entity_poly.pdbx_seq_one_letter_code
_entity_poly.pdbx_strand_id
1 'polypeptide(L)'
;PSTAGLYARADGVILAVEIESGFAAVEPGQTVTVGQPLAAAEKLDRKGNAVIQGAQGRIVARVQRQYTASRPLTVRACAYTGRSTERTTLYLPGYTRTEETGAPLRSAEMQTEWQPLRLGRLALPGCLCRVTSRERAVQTLTYPEGAAAALALRDCRAQLLKEFPDAEIEAEQREISAQNQVVQACVTYIF
;
A
#
# COMPACT_ATOMS: atom_id res chain seq x y z
N PRO A 1 -4.69 28.95 -18.84
CA PRO A 1 -3.40 28.42 -19.26
C PRO A 1 -2.40 28.65 -18.11
N SER A 2 -1.86 27.56 -17.56
CA SER A 2 -0.84 27.64 -16.52
C SER A 2 0.46 28.16 -17.17
N THR A 3 1.00 29.26 -16.68
CA THR A 3 2.31 29.79 -17.03
C THR A 3 3.46 29.06 -16.31
N ALA A 4 3.21 27.84 -15.84
CA ALA A 4 4.17 27.05 -15.08
C ALA A 4 5.13 26.30 -16.03
N GLY A 5 6.43 26.28 -15.69
CA GLY A 5 7.43 25.40 -16.28
C GLY A 5 7.36 24.00 -15.71
N LEU A 6 8.02 23.04 -16.35
CA LEU A 6 8.23 21.69 -15.84
C LEU A 6 9.59 21.61 -15.14
N TYR A 7 9.62 20.96 -13.96
CA TYR A 7 10.82 20.86 -13.12
C TYR A 7 11.10 19.40 -12.74
N ALA A 8 12.38 19.06 -12.60
CA ALA A 8 12.81 17.72 -12.19
C ALA A 8 12.38 17.42 -10.76
N ARG A 9 11.73 16.27 -10.55
CA ARG A 9 11.32 15.76 -9.23
C ARG A 9 12.39 14.94 -8.55
N ALA A 10 13.36 14.42 -9.32
CA ALA A 10 14.46 13.60 -8.85
C ALA A 10 15.72 13.87 -9.69
N ASP A 11 16.88 13.51 -9.11
CA ASP A 11 18.13 13.45 -9.87
C ASP A 11 18.09 12.26 -10.81
N GLY A 12 18.52 12.42 -12.04
CA GLY A 12 18.48 11.35 -13.02
C GLY A 12 19.08 11.73 -14.36
N VAL A 13 18.97 10.84 -15.32
CA VAL A 13 19.41 11.02 -16.70
C VAL A 13 18.18 11.00 -17.60
N ILE A 14 18.01 12.05 -18.41
CA ILE A 14 16.91 12.16 -19.35
C ILE A 14 17.03 11.10 -20.45
N LEU A 15 15.97 10.32 -20.66
CA LEU A 15 15.88 9.32 -21.72
C LEU A 15 15.11 9.82 -22.93
N ALA A 16 13.98 10.52 -22.70
CA ALA A 16 13.15 11.06 -23.77
C ALA A 16 12.50 12.38 -23.34
N VAL A 17 12.30 13.27 -24.32
CA VAL A 17 11.69 14.58 -24.17
C VAL A 17 10.61 14.74 -25.23
N GLU A 18 9.36 14.81 -24.81
CA GLU A 18 8.19 15.03 -25.67
C GLU A 18 7.45 16.26 -25.16
N ILE A 19 7.68 17.41 -25.76
CA ILE A 19 7.04 18.67 -25.38
C ILE A 19 5.92 18.99 -26.38
N GLU A 20 4.70 19.08 -25.88
CA GLU A 20 3.51 19.48 -26.65
C GLU A 20 3.38 20.99 -26.72
N SER A 21 3.78 21.69 -25.66
CA SER A 21 3.70 23.15 -25.53
C SER A 21 4.83 23.65 -24.62
N GLY A 22 5.29 24.88 -24.87
CA GLY A 22 6.44 25.47 -24.17
C GLY A 22 7.76 25.19 -24.87
N PHE A 23 8.87 25.29 -24.14
CA PHE A 23 10.23 25.21 -24.68
C PHE A 23 11.06 24.24 -23.88
N ALA A 24 11.57 23.18 -24.51
CA ALA A 24 12.47 22.23 -23.86
C ALA A 24 13.74 22.95 -23.38
N ALA A 25 14.12 22.71 -22.13
CA ALA A 25 15.33 23.22 -21.50
C ALA A 25 16.40 22.12 -21.32
N VAL A 26 16.08 20.88 -21.67
CA VAL A 26 16.95 19.69 -21.53
C VAL A 26 16.88 18.83 -22.78
N GLU A 27 17.92 18.01 -22.98
CA GLU A 27 18.04 17.08 -24.09
C GLU A 27 18.18 15.62 -23.57
N PRO A 28 17.80 14.60 -24.38
CA PRO A 28 18.07 13.21 -24.05
C PRO A 28 19.57 12.96 -23.80
N GLY A 29 19.90 12.19 -22.76
CA GLY A 29 21.27 11.93 -22.30
C GLY A 29 21.80 12.93 -21.27
N GLN A 30 21.11 14.04 -21.03
CA GLN A 30 21.52 15.04 -20.05
C GLN A 30 21.20 14.58 -18.61
N THR A 31 22.15 14.78 -17.69
CA THR A 31 21.91 14.59 -16.25
C THR A 31 21.22 15.83 -15.69
N VAL A 32 20.21 15.61 -14.87
CA VAL A 32 19.43 16.67 -14.22
C VAL A 32 19.40 16.44 -12.70
N THR A 33 19.22 17.53 -11.97
CA THR A 33 19.08 17.51 -10.51
C THR A 33 17.68 17.96 -10.09
N VAL A 34 17.27 17.60 -8.88
CA VAL A 34 15.99 18.03 -8.31
C VAL A 34 15.83 19.55 -8.41
N GLY A 35 14.66 19.98 -8.90
CA GLY A 35 14.32 21.40 -9.06
C GLY A 35 14.88 22.06 -10.32
N GLN A 36 15.68 21.36 -11.12
CA GLN A 36 16.16 21.88 -12.40
C GLN A 36 15.00 22.04 -13.39
N PRO A 37 14.91 23.17 -14.12
CA PRO A 37 13.88 23.35 -15.13
C PRO A 37 14.12 22.39 -16.31
N LEU A 38 13.07 21.64 -16.68
CA LEU A 38 13.06 20.69 -17.79
C LEU A 38 12.39 21.28 -19.03
N ALA A 39 11.37 22.12 -18.83
CA ALA A 39 10.76 22.91 -19.89
C ALA A 39 10.33 24.30 -19.35
N ALA A 40 10.61 25.33 -20.11
CA ALA A 40 10.25 26.68 -19.77
C ALA A 40 8.92 27.09 -20.43
N ALA A 41 8.14 27.90 -19.72
CA ALA A 41 6.92 28.50 -20.22
C ALA A 41 7.16 29.77 -21.03
N GLU A 42 8.36 30.33 -20.98
CA GLU A 42 8.72 31.59 -21.61
C GLU A 42 10.05 31.48 -22.37
N LYS A 43 10.14 32.09 -23.52
CA LYS A 43 11.37 32.24 -24.32
C LYS A 43 11.37 33.58 -25.00
N LEU A 44 12.54 34.19 -25.14
CA LEU A 44 12.71 35.39 -25.96
C LEU A 44 12.81 35.02 -27.44
N ASP A 45 12.07 35.72 -28.29
CA ASP A 45 12.21 35.61 -29.73
C ASP A 45 13.50 36.31 -30.23
N ARG A 46 13.79 36.21 -31.54
CA ARG A 46 14.98 36.85 -32.12
C ARG A 46 14.94 38.40 -32.05
N LYS A 47 13.77 38.98 -31.74
CA LYS A 47 13.57 40.42 -31.60
C LYS A 47 13.54 40.86 -30.14
N GLY A 48 13.74 39.95 -29.19
CA GLY A 48 13.73 40.22 -27.75
C GLY A 48 12.33 40.29 -27.13
N ASN A 49 11.27 39.91 -27.84
CA ASN A 49 9.93 39.85 -27.27
C ASN A 49 9.73 38.54 -26.51
N ALA A 50 9.08 38.58 -25.36
CA ALA A 50 8.72 37.41 -24.59
C ALA A 50 7.57 36.63 -25.28
N VAL A 51 7.82 35.38 -25.63
CA VAL A 51 6.81 34.44 -26.09
C VAL A 51 6.44 33.57 -24.90
N ILE A 52 5.20 33.69 -24.40
CA ILE A 52 4.70 32.95 -23.25
C ILE A 52 3.81 31.80 -23.75
N GLN A 53 4.22 30.57 -23.45
CA GLN A 53 3.49 29.38 -23.80
C GLN A 53 3.66 28.36 -22.67
N GLY A 54 2.62 28.11 -21.90
CA GLY A 54 2.69 27.18 -20.76
C GLY A 54 3.36 25.85 -21.14
N ALA A 55 4.28 25.36 -20.32
CA ALA A 55 5.00 24.12 -20.59
C ALA A 55 4.09 22.92 -20.31
N GLN A 56 3.93 22.07 -21.33
CA GLN A 56 3.17 20.83 -21.26
C GLN A 56 3.89 19.76 -22.09
N GLY A 57 3.97 18.54 -21.55
CA GLY A 57 4.63 17.44 -22.22
C GLY A 57 5.00 16.30 -21.27
N ARG A 58 5.64 15.29 -21.83
CA ARG A 58 6.15 14.11 -21.12
C ARG A 58 7.67 14.08 -21.20
N ILE A 59 8.33 13.95 -20.06
CA ILE A 59 9.77 13.78 -19.97
C ILE A 59 10.04 12.50 -19.19
N VAL A 60 10.77 11.58 -19.80
CA VAL A 60 11.15 10.32 -19.21
C VAL A 60 12.62 10.39 -18.80
N ALA A 61 12.90 10.02 -17.57
CA ALA A 61 14.25 10.02 -17.02
C ALA A 61 14.52 8.71 -16.27
N ARG A 62 15.76 8.22 -16.35
CA ARG A 62 16.24 7.12 -15.51
C ARG A 62 16.71 7.69 -14.18
N VAL A 63 16.13 7.21 -13.11
CA VAL A 63 16.38 7.63 -11.72
C VAL A 63 16.93 6.47 -10.90
N GLN A 64 17.90 6.76 -10.04
CA GLN A 64 18.38 5.80 -9.05
C GLN A 64 18.01 6.27 -7.64
N ARG A 65 17.33 5.43 -6.87
CA ARG A 65 16.91 5.73 -5.50
C ARG A 65 17.12 4.53 -4.58
N GLN A 66 17.49 4.82 -3.35
CA GLN A 66 17.70 3.83 -2.30
C GLN A 66 16.63 3.99 -1.23
N TYR A 67 16.01 2.88 -0.85
CA TYR A 67 15.02 2.81 0.22
C TYR A 67 15.43 1.79 1.25
N THR A 68 15.15 2.09 2.51
CA THR A 68 15.47 1.22 3.63
C THR A 68 14.22 0.97 4.45
N ALA A 69 13.98 -0.29 4.80
CA ALA A 69 12.92 -0.67 5.72
C ALA A 69 13.42 -1.73 6.71
N SER A 70 12.87 -1.72 7.91
CA SER A 70 13.22 -2.68 8.95
C SER A 70 11.97 -3.35 9.51
N ARG A 71 12.10 -4.65 9.86
CA ARG A 71 11.03 -5.44 10.47
C ARG A 71 11.58 -6.24 11.64
N PRO A 72 10.96 -6.13 12.84
CA PRO A 72 11.34 -6.95 13.96
C PRO A 72 10.88 -8.40 13.72
N LEU A 73 11.71 -9.36 14.17
CA LEU A 73 11.35 -10.78 14.13
C LEU A 73 10.27 -11.13 15.15
N THR A 74 10.12 -10.32 16.18
CA THR A 74 9.15 -10.56 17.25
C THR A 74 8.23 -9.36 17.38
N VAL A 75 6.92 -9.60 17.26
CA VAL A 75 5.88 -8.56 17.34
C VAL A 75 4.80 -8.98 18.34
N ARG A 76 4.40 -8.07 19.20
CA ARG A 76 3.21 -8.25 20.05
C ARG A 76 1.99 -7.79 19.26
N ALA A 77 1.11 -8.72 18.95
CA ALA A 77 -0.10 -8.43 18.19
C ALA A 77 -1.32 -9.09 18.87
N CYS A 78 -2.50 -8.48 18.69
CA CYS A 78 -3.75 -9.10 19.08
C CYS A 78 -4.11 -10.16 18.04
N ALA A 79 -4.07 -11.44 18.42
CA ALA A 79 -4.35 -12.57 17.56
C ALA A 79 -5.43 -13.48 18.18
N TYR A 80 -6.06 -14.29 17.33
CA TYR A 80 -6.97 -15.31 17.82
C TYR A 80 -6.22 -16.40 18.59
N THR A 81 -6.76 -16.78 19.76
CA THR A 81 -6.17 -17.82 20.61
C THR A 81 -6.53 -19.23 20.14
N GLY A 82 -7.46 -19.36 19.20
CA GLY A 82 -8.03 -20.63 18.77
C GLY A 82 -9.26 -21.05 19.59
N ARG A 83 -9.56 -20.38 20.71
CA ARG A 83 -10.76 -20.65 21.51
C ARG A 83 -11.95 -19.93 20.89
N SER A 84 -13.08 -20.65 20.82
CA SER A 84 -14.35 -20.10 20.35
C SER A 84 -15.51 -20.62 21.15
N THR A 85 -16.58 -19.82 21.20
CA THR A 85 -17.89 -20.26 21.71
C THR A 85 -18.92 -20.03 20.63
N GLU A 86 -19.91 -20.89 20.57
CA GLU A 86 -21.03 -20.78 19.67
C GLU A 86 -22.33 -20.75 20.50
N ARG A 87 -23.15 -19.73 20.27
CA ARG A 87 -24.49 -19.63 20.84
C ARG A 87 -25.49 -19.66 19.70
N THR A 88 -26.36 -20.63 19.70
CA THR A 88 -27.45 -20.79 18.74
C THR A 88 -28.79 -20.56 19.43
N THR A 89 -29.53 -19.57 18.93
CA THR A 89 -30.87 -19.24 19.47
C THR A 89 -31.91 -19.43 18.38
N LEU A 90 -32.87 -20.31 18.68
CA LEU A 90 -34.06 -20.55 17.89
C LEU A 90 -35.16 -19.59 18.36
N TYR A 91 -35.69 -18.76 17.47
CA TYR A 91 -36.83 -17.90 17.68
C TYR A 91 -38.05 -18.42 16.92
N LEU A 92 -39.12 -18.75 17.65
CA LEU A 92 -40.44 -19.11 17.12
C LEU A 92 -41.50 -18.21 17.76
N PRO A 93 -42.69 -18.04 17.17
CA PRO A 93 -43.80 -17.36 17.83
C PRO A 93 -44.13 -17.96 19.20
N GLY A 94 -43.94 -17.17 20.25
CA GLY A 94 -44.19 -17.61 21.62
C GLY A 94 -43.18 -18.58 22.23
N TYR A 95 -42.07 -18.89 21.53
CA TYR A 95 -41.03 -19.81 22.02
C TYR A 95 -39.62 -19.40 21.61
N THR A 96 -38.71 -19.43 22.57
CA THR A 96 -37.30 -19.16 22.31
C THR A 96 -36.46 -20.24 23.03
N ARG A 97 -35.50 -20.82 22.33
CA ARG A 97 -34.54 -21.78 22.87
C ARG A 97 -33.13 -21.37 22.49
N THR A 98 -32.26 -21.33 23.52
CA THR A 98 -30.83 -21.02 23.33
C THR A 98 -30.01 -22.22 23.76
N GLU A 99 -29.04 -22.55 22.92
CA GLU A 99 -28.00 -23.54 23.23
C GLU A 99 -26.64 -22.81 23.08
N GLU A 100 -25.76 -23.03 24.05
CA GLU A 100 -24.43 -22.44 24.08
C GLU A 100 -23.39 -23.55 24.23
N THR A 101 -22.38 -23.53 23.39
CA THR A 101 -21.29 -24.51 23.37
C THR A 101 -19.97 -23.80 23.52
N GLY A 102 -19.12 -24.23 24.44
CA GLY A 102 -17.81 -23.69 24.73
C GLY A 102 -17.71 -22.97 26.07
N ALA A 103 -16.49 -22.64 26.47
CA ALA A 103 -16.23 -21.96 27.74
C ALA A 103 -16.30 -20.43 27.56
N PRO A 104 -16.67 -19.69 28.61
CA PRO A 104 -16.72 -18.22 28.54
C PRO A 104 -15.37 -17.63 28.15
N LEU A 105 -15.39 -16.61 27.26
CA LEU A 105 -14.23 -15.96 26.74
C LEU A 105 -14.06 -14.58 27.41
N ARG A 106 -12.80 -14.17 27.66
CA ARG A 106 -12.50 -12.87 28.30
C ARG A 106 -12.59 -11.68 27.34
N SER A 107 -12.15 -11.88 26.12
CA SER A 107 -12.19 -10.87 25.06
C SER A 107 -12.46 -11.58 23.74
N ALA A 108 -13.60 -11.29 23.13
CA ALA A 108 -14.01 -12.01 21.93
C ALA A 108 -14.54 -11.04 20.87
N GLU A 109 -14.24 -11.38 19.64
CA GLU A 109 -14.90 -10.82 18.47
C GLU A 109 -16.12 -11.69 18.15
N MET A 110 -17.29 -11.06 18.01
CA MET A 110 -18.55 -11.75 17.78
C MET A 110 -18.99 -11.56 16.33
N GLN A 111 -19.37 -12.68 15.73
CA GLN A 111 -19.99 -12.71 14.41
C GLN A 111 -21.40 -13.27 14.57
N THR A 112 -22.40 -12.52 14.11
CA THR A 112 -23.81 -12.93 14.18
C THR A 112 -24.33 -13.25 12.80
N GLU A 113 -24.96 -14.43 12.69
CA GLU A 113 -25.59 -14.90 11.46
C GLU A 113 -27.08 -15.23 11.75
N TRP A 114 -27.96 -14.74 10.87
CA TRP A 114 -29.39 -14.97 10.95
C TRP A 114 -29.84 -15.85 9.79
N GLN A 115 -30.51 -16.95 10.10
CA GLN A 115 -31.03 -17.88 9.12
C GLN A 115 -32.55 -17.98 9.27
N PRO A 116 -33.35 -17.64 8.22
CA PRO A 116 -34.79 -17.86 8.26
C PRO A 116 -35.10 -19.36 8.25
N LEU A 117 -36.09 -19.76 9.02
CA LEU A 117 -36.55 -21.16 9.04
C LEU A 117 -37.35 -21.48 7.78
N ARG A 118 -37.04 -22.62 7.16
CA ARG A 118 -37.72 -23.11 5.95
C ARG A 118 -37.96 -24.61 6.04
N LEU A 119 -39.12 -25.03 5.55
CA LEU A 119 -39.43 -26.42 5.33
C LEU A 119 -39.64 -26.62 3.82
N GLY A 120 -38.57 -27.07 3.13
CA GLY A 120 -38.53 -27.08 1.67
C GLY A 120 -38.66 -25.66 1.08
N ARG A 121 -39.74 -25.39 0.34
CA ARG A 121 -40.03 -24.05 -0.23
C ARG A 121 -40.89 -23.17 0.68
N LEU A 122 -41.44 -23.73 1.78
CA LEU A 122 -42.27 -22.99 2.72
C LEU A 122 -41.42 -22.23 3.74
N ALA A 123 -41.62 -20.92 3.85
CA ALA A 123 -41.04 -20.12 4.92
C ALA A 123 -41.86 -20.34 6.20
N LEU A 124 -41.19 -20.68 7.30
CA LEU A 124 -41.79 -20.81 8.62
C LEU A 124 -41.66 -19.52 9.40
N PRO A 125 -42.63 -19.19 10.30
CA PRO A 125 -42.52 -18.01 11.17
C PRO A 125 -41.47 -18.28 12.25
N GLY A 126 -40.25 -17.80 12.03
CA GLY A 126 -39.12 -17.94 12.94
C GLY A 126 -37.78 -17.81 12.28
N CYS A 127 -36.75 -17.72 13.10
CA CYS A 127 -35.37 -17.63 12.63
C CYS A 127 -34.41 -18.32 13.60
N LEU A 128 -33.27 -18.71 13.10
CA LEU A 128 -32.13 -19.21 13.86
C LEU A 128 -31.07 -18.10 13.88
N CYS A 129 -30.68 -17.68 15.08
CA CYS A 129 -29.57 -16.76 15.29
C CYS A 129 -28.37 -17.55 15.80
N ARG A 130 -27.28 -17.50 15.06
CA ARG A 130 -26.00 -18.08 15.44
C ARG A 130 -25.02 -16.98 15.74
N VAL A 131 -24.50 -16.96 16.97
CA VAL A 131 -23.45 -16.04 17.41
C VAL A 131 -22.18 -16.85 17.66
N THR A 132 -21.19 -16.65 16.81
CA THR A 132 -19.85 -17.22 16.99
C THR A 132 -18.95 -16.18 17.61
N SER A 133 -18.40 -16.49 18.78
CA SER A 133 -17.46 -15.63 19.50
C SER A 133 -16.07 -16.27 19.43
N ARG A 134 -15.06 -15.53 18.98
CA ARG A 134 -13.67 -15.97 18.88
C ARG A 134 -12.80 -15.18 19.82
N GLU A 135 -12.07 -15.85 20.71
CA GLU A 135 -11.22 -15.17 21.68
C GLU A 135 -10.01 -14.54 20.99
N ARG A 136 -9.73 -13.28 21.37
CA ARG A 136 -8.53 -12.55 20.97
C ARG A 136 -7.69 -12.23 22.19
N ALA A 137 -6.41 -12.44 22.09
CA ALA A 137 -5.45 -12.04 23.12
C ALA A 137 -4.18 -11.45 22.50
N VAL A 138 -3.49 -10.64 23.29
CA VAL A 138 -2.17 -10.16 22.88
C VAL A 138 -1.19 -11.32 22.98
N GLN A 139 -0.63 -11.68 21.86
CA GLN A 139 0.37 -12.74 21.74
C GLN A 139 1.66 -12.21 21.15
N THR A 140 2.75 -12.84 21.51
CA THR A 140 4.05 -12.59 20.89
C THR A 140 4.19 -13.52 19.69
N LEU A 141 4.21 -12.94 18.50
CA LEU A 141 4.38 -13.65 17.24
C LEU A 141 5.84 -13.51 16.81
N THR A 142 6.46 -14.64 16.48
CA THR A 142 7.83 -14.66 15.93
C THR A 142 7.76 -15.00 14.45
N TYR A 143 8.31 -14.14 13.63
CA TYR A 143 8.42 -14.35 12.20
C TYR A 143 9.77 -15.00 11.87
N PRO A 144 9.82 -15.97 10.94
CA PRO A 144 11.08 -16.41 10.39
C PRO A 144 11.76 -15.25 9.63
N GLU A 145 13.11 -15.23 9.64
CA GLU A 145 13.90 -14.15 9.00
C GLU A 145 13.47 -13.91 7.54
N GLY A 146 13.23 -14.97 6.76
CA GLY A 146 12.78 -14.84 5.38
C GLY A 146 11.43 -14.13 5.22
N ALA A 147 10.49 -14.35 6.16
CA ALA A 147 9.20 -13.66 6.13
C ALA A 147 9.36 -12.18 6.52
N ALA A 148 10.17 -11.87 7.52
CA ALA A 148 10.48 -10.50 7.91
C ALA A 148 11.20 -9.75 6.79
N ALA A 149 12.15 -10.40 6.10
CA ALA A 149 12.85 -9.86 4.93
C ALA A 149 11.87 -9.55 3.78
N ALA A 150 10.97 -10.48 3.46
CA ALA A 150 9.96 -10.26 2.42
C ALA A 150 9.03 -9.07 2.74
N LEU A 151 8.65 -8.90 4.01
CA LEU A 151 7.87 -7.74 4.45
C LEU A 151 8.67 -6.44 4.34
N ALA A 152 9.95 -6.42 4.73
CA ALA A 152 10.80 -5.25 4.59
C ALA A 152 11.02 -4.86 3.12
N LEU A 153 11.24 -5.82 2.23
CA LEU A 153 11.35 -5.58 0.79
C LEU A 153 10.06 -5.00 0.20
N ARG A 154 8.90 -5.54 0.61
CA ARG A 154 7.59 -5.01 0.22
C ARG A 154 7.42 -3.55 0.65
N ASP A 155 7.89 -3.21 1.85
CA ASP A 155 7.79 -1.84 2.36
C ASP A 155 8.71 -0.88 1.59
N CYS A 156 9.93 -1.30 1.23
CA CYS A 156 10.81 -0.51 0.36
C CYS A 156 10.14 -0.23 -0.99
N ARG A 157 9.52 -1.26 -1.62
CA ARG A 157 8.80 -1.07 -2.88
C ARG A 157 7.58 -0.17 -2.73
N ALA A 158 6.85 -0.27 -1.62
CA ALA A 158 5.71 0.60 -1.34
C ALA A 158 6.13 2.07 -1.16
N GLN A 159 7.31 2.33 -0.58
CA GLN A 159 7.87 3.67 -0.47
C GLN A 159 8.21 4.25 -1.85
N LEU A 160 8.86 3.46 -2.72
CA LEU A 160 9.14 3.86 -4.11
C LEU A 160 7.85 4.24 -4.84
N LEU A 161 6.85 3.34 -4.87
CA LEU A 161 5.60 3.57 -5.61
C LEU A 161 4.74 4.69 -5.01
N LYS A 162 4.90 5.01 -3.74
CA LYS A 162 4.26 6.18 -3.12
C LYS A 162 4.89 7.49 -3.59
N GLU A 163 6.21 7.53 -3.77
CA GLU A 163 6.95 8.70 -4.24
C GLU A 163 6.86 8.86 -5.76
N PHE A 164 6.95 7.74 -6.48
CA PHE A 164 6.90 7.65 -7.94
C PHE A 164 5.86 6.59 -8.38
N PRO A 165 4.56 6.96 -8.47
CA PRO A 165 3.49 6.01 -8.80
C PRO A 165 3.64 5.37 -10.18
N ASP A 166 4.22 6.08 -11.12
CA ASP A 166 4.38 5.68 -12.52
C ASP A 166 5.79 5.09 -12.82
N ALA A 167 6.56 4.74 -11.77
CA ALA A 167 7.90 4.21 -11.94
C ALA A 167 7.89 2.81 -12.55
N GLU A 168 8.60 2.62 -13.65
CA GLU A 168 8.89 1.33 -14.26
C GLU A 168 10.27 0.85 -13.78
N ILE A 169 10.29 -0.15 -12.91
CA ILE A 169 11.51 -0.65 -12.30
C ILE A 169 12.31 -1.44 -13.34
N GLU A 170 13.47 -0.91 -13.76
CA GLU A 170 14.40 -1.58 -14.68
C GLU A 170 15.32 -2.56 -13.95
N ALA A 171 15.80 -2.18 -12.77
CA ALA A 171 16.68 -3.00 -11.96
C ALA A 171 16.51 -2.74 -10.46
N GLU A 172 16.79 -3.76 -9.65
CA GLU A 172 16.84 -3.65 -8.19
C GLU A 172 18.05 -4.38 -7.63
N GLN A 173 18.76 -3.72 -6.73
CA GLN A 173 19.83 -4.30 -5.94
C GLN A 173 19.39 -4.36 -4.49
N ARG A 174 19.42 -5.56 -3.90
CA ARG A 174 18.92 -5.84 -2.55
C ARG A 174 20.07 -6.16 -1.62
N GLU A 175 20.09 -5.52 -0.46
CA GLU A 175 20.95 -5.84 0.65
C GLU A 175 20.09 -6.13 1.87
N ILE A 176 20.24 -7.32 2.46
CA ILE A 176 19.45 -7.76 3.62
C ILE A 176 20.42 -8.09 4.73
N SER A 177 20.19 -7.50 5.90
CA SER A 177 20.94 -7.79 7.12
C SER A 177 19.99 -8.13 8.26
N ALA A 178 20.37 -9.09 9.10
CA ALA A 178 19.63 -9.45 10.29
C ALA A 178 20.52 -9.24 11.53
N GLN A 179 20.13 -8.31 12.39
CA GLN A 179 20.86 -8.01 13.63
C GLN A 179 19.86 -7.70 14.76
N ASN A 180 20.16 -8.14 15.99
CA ASN A 180 19.38 -7.81 17.18
C ASN A 180 17.88 -8.10 17.06
N GLN A 181 17.49 -9.22 16.45
CA GLN A 181 16.09 -9.60 16.17
C GLN A 181 15.34 -8.62 15.27
N VAL A 182 16.02 -7.86 14.46
CA VAL A 182 15.46 -6.98 13.43
C VAL A 182 16.11 -7.32 12.10
N VAL A 183 15.28 -7.50 11.08
CA VAL A 183 15.73 -7.62 9.70
C VAL A 183 15.61 -6.26 9.05
N GLN A 184 16.69 -5.81 8.46
CA GLN A 184 16.76 -4.59 7.67
C GLN A 184 16.98 -4.93 6.21
N ALA A 185 16.17 -4.38 5.34
CA ALA A 185 16.33 -4.43 3.90
C ALA A 185 16.69 -3.04 3.39
N CYS A 186 17.73 -2.97 2.57
CA CYS A 186 18.15 -1.81 1.83
C CYS A 186 18.07 -2.14 0.34
N VAL A 187 17.27 -1.40 -0.41
CA VAL A 187 17.04 -1.69 -1.83
C VAL A 187 17.34 -0.45 -2.66
N THR A 188 18.23 -0.60 -3.63
CA THR A 188 18.49 0.41 -4.64
C THR A 188 17.70 0.06 -5.88
N TYR A 189 16.79 0.95 -6.29
CA TYR A 189 15.99 0.84 -7.50
C TYR A 189 16.55 1.75 -8.59
N ILE A 190 16.54 1.24 -9.81
CA ILE A 190 16.75 1.99 -11.04
C ILE A 190 15.46 1.89 -11.83
N PHE A 191 14.86 3.01 -12.15
CA PHE A 191 13.54 3.12 -12.79
C PHE A 191 13.46 4.37 -13.68
#